data_8c757397d804a6d8cc356befbae1a78c
#
_entry.id   8c757397d804a6d8cc356befbae1a78c
#
_cell.length_a   1.000
_cell.length_b   1.000
_cell.length_c   1.000
_cell.angle_alpha   90.00
_cell.angle_beta   90.00
_cell.angle_gamma   90.00
#
_symmetry.space_group_name_H-M   'P 1'
#
loop_
_entity.id
_entity.type
_entity.pdbx_description
1 polymer ?
#
loop_
_entity_poly.entity_id
_entity_poly.type
_entity_poly.pdbx_seq_one_letter_code
_entity_poly.pdbx_strand_id
1 'polypeptide(L)'
;KRQGRDDIKNGLYGFNGTLIGIAVGVFMQLSLWSLLLMAVASCFSTWIVRLFSRQHSLPGFTAPFIFSVWILLGICTWITPDLLLVSETVSDTVREVDYVQAFCLGIGQVMFQENLLTGLFFLAGIGVNSWTGTFYTALGTLLPVLFAVFWGIDPEMLNMGLMGYNLSLIHISEPTRHAQI
;
A
#
# COMPACT_ATOMS: atom_id res chain seq x y z
N LYS A 1 -17.29 -1.83 -24.35
CA LYS A 1 -17.51 -3.23 -23.88
C LYS A 1 -16.22 -4.10 -23.89
N ARG A 2 -15.25 -3.86 -24.80
CA ARG A 2 -13.97 -4.60 -24.84
C ARG A 2 -13.02 -4.20 -23.72
N GLN A 3 -12.87 -2.90 -23.46
CA GLN A 3 -11.96 -2.34 -22.44
C GLN A 3 -12.21 -2.90 -21.04
N GLY A 4 -13.46 -3.06 -20.59
CA GLY A 4 -13.77 -3.64 -19.29
C GLY A 4 -13.41 -5.12 -19.13
N ARG A 5 -13.27 -5.87 -20.24
CA ARG A 5 -12.80 -7.27 -20.18
C ARG A 5 -11.28 -7.35 -20.04
N ASP A 6 -10.56 -6.42 -20.63
CA ASP A 6 -9.10 -6.36 -20.54
C ASP A 6 -8.69 -5.88 -19.14
N ASP A 7 -9.40 -4.93 -18.54
CA ASP A 7 -9.20 -4.48 -17.17
C ASP A 7 -9.43 -5.61 -16.16
N ILE A 8 -10.42 -6.48 -16.39
CA ILE A 8 -10.67 -7.68 -15.56
C ILE A 8 -9.53 -8.68 -15.69
N LYS A 9 -9.06 -8.95 -16.92
CA LYS A 9 -7.95 -9.87 -17.17
C LYS A 9 -6.65 -9.40 -16.56
N ASN A 10 -6.42 -8.09 -16.53
CA ASN A 10 -5.25 -7.46 -15.93
C ASN A 10 -5.35 -7.35 -14.39
N GLY A 11 -6.42 -7.85 -13.78
CA GLY A 11 -6.58 -7.87 -12.31
C GLY A 11 -6.86 -6.51 -11.68
N LEU A 12 -7.15 -5.47 -12.46
CA LEU A 12 -7.32 -4.10 -11.98
C LEU A 12 -8.38 -3.97 -10.89
N TYR A 13 -9.47 -4.72 -11.03
CA TYR A 13 -10.57 -4.72 -10.04
C TYR A 13 -10.21 -5.52 -8.78
N GLY A 14 -9.43 -6.60 -8.91
CA GLY A 14 -9.00 -7.42 -7.78
C GLY A 14 -7.93 -6.76 -6.91
N PHE A 15 -7.05 -5.98 -7.52
CA PHE A 15 -5.93 -5.34 -6.83
C PHE A 15 -6.36 -4.47 -5.65
N ASN A 16 -7.28 -3.52 -5.88
CA ASN A 16 -7.78 -2.64 -4.82
C ASN A 16 -8.56 -3.40 -3.74
N GLY A 17 -9.31 -4.45 -4.12
CA GLY A 17 -10.01 -5.31 -3.17
C GLY A 17 -9.05 -6.09 -2.26
N THR A 18 -7.95 -6.59 -2.80
CA THR A 18 -6.90 -7.26 -2.03
C THR A 18 -6.25 -6.31 -1.02
N LEU A 19 -5.94 -5.08 -1.42
CA LEU A 19 -5.40 -4.07 -0.51
C LEU A 19 -6.37 -3.73 0.63
N ILE A 20 -7.68 -3.68 0.36
CA ILE A 20 -8.70 -3.50 1.41
C ILE A 20 -8.68 -4.67 2.38
N GLY A 21 -8.58 -5.92 1.88
CA GLY A 21 -8.48 -7.10 2.73
C GLY A 21 -7.29 -7.03 3.68
N ILE A 22 -6.13 -6.62 3.18
CA ILE A 22 -4.92 -6.44 3.99
C ILE A 22 -5.12 -5.32 5.02
N ALA A 23 -5.66 -4.17 4.60
CA ALA A 23 -5.92 -3.04 5.50
C ALA A 23 -6.88 -3.42 6.64
N VAL A 24 -7.95 -4.16 6.35
CA VAL A 24 -8.86 -4.66 7.38
C VAL A 24 -8.14 -5.61 8.35
N GLY A 25 -7.28 -6.50 7.84
CA GLY A 25 -6.50 -7.40 8.69
C GLY A 25 -5.49 -6.69 9.59
N VAL A 26 -5.01 -5.51 9.20
CA VAL A 26 -4.04 -4.71 9.96
C VAL A 26 -4.74 -3.77 10.95
N PHE A 27 -5.82 -3.11 10.55
CA PHE A 27 -6.45 -2.05 11.34
C PHE A 27 -7.68 -2.47 12.14
N MET A 28 -8.21 -3.67 11.89
CA MET A 28 -9.44 -4.12 12.51
C MET A 28 -9.31 -5.50 13.15
N GLN A 29 -10.03 -5.70 14.26
CA GLN A 29 -10.16 -7.02 14.86
C GLN A 29 -10.91 -7.96 13.90
N LEU A 30 -10.39 -9.18 13.70
CA LEU A 30 -11.03 -10.18 12.85
C LEU A 30 -12.32 -10.67 13.50
N SER A 31 -13.43 -10.24 12.96
CA SER A 31 -14.78 -10.61 13.37
C SER A 31 -15.68 -10.81 12.15
N LEU A 32 -16.85 -11.38 12.34
CA LEU A 32 -17.81 -11.52 11.26
C LEU A 32 -18.22 -10.14 10.69
N TRP A 33 -18.31 -9.14 11.55
CA TRP A 33 -18.61 -7.76 11.15
C TRP A 33 -17.51 -7.13 10.33
N SER A 34 -16.24 -7.31 10.72
CA SER A 34 -15.11 -6.79 9.93
C SER A 34 -15.02 -7.46 8.55
N LEU A 35 -15.34 -8.76 8.45
CA LEU A 35 -15.40 -9.46 7.16
C LEU A 35 -16.54 -8.94 6.26
N LEU A 36 -17.71 -8.66 6.82
CA LEU A 36 -18.81 -8.05 6.08
C LEU A 36 -18.45 -6.64 5.59
N LEU A 37 -17.87 -5.83 6.46
CA LEU A 37 -17.42 -4.48 6.12
C LEU A 37 -16.31 -4.52 5.04
N MET A 38 -15.37 -5.48 5.12
CA MET A 38 -14.37 -5.73 4.09
C MET A 38 -15.03 -6.02 2.73
N ALA A 39 -16.04 -6.88 2.70
CA ALA A 39 -16.75 -7.22 1.47
C ALA A 39 -17.45 -6.00 0.86
N VAL A 40 -18.13 -5.21 1.71
CA VAL A 40 -18.80 -3.96 1.28
C VAL A 40 -17.79 -2.95 0.75
N ALA A 41 -16.69 -2.72 1.47
CA ALA A 41 -15.63 -1.78 1.05
C ALA A 41 -14.97 -2.23 -0.26
N SER A 42 -14.75 -3.53 -0.47
CA SER A 42 -14.20 -4.08 -1.71
C SER A 42 -15.15 -3.90 -2.90
N CYS A 43 -16.45 -4.08 -2.68
CA CYS A 43 -17.46 -3.78 -3.69
C CYS A 43 -17.50 -2.29 -4.03
N PHE A 44 -17.41 -1.44 -3.02
CA PHE A 44 -17.38 0.01 -3.18
C PHE A 44 -16.14 0.47 -3.94
N SER A 45 -14.95 -0.06 -3.59
CA SER A 45 -13.71 0.20 -4.33
C SER A 45 -13.83 -0.19 -5.80
N THR A 46 -14.41 -1.36 -6.09
CA THR A 46 -14.65 -1.82 -7.47
C THR A 46 -15.58 -0.86 -8.23
N TRP A 47 -16.58 -0.31 -7.56
CA TRP A 47 -17.46 0.70 -8.14
C TRP A 47 -16.70 1.99 -8.46
N ILE A 48 -15.81 2.46 -7.56
CA ILE A 48 -14.96 3.62 -7.79
C ILE A 48 -14.00 3.38 -8.96
N VAL A 49 -13.33 2.19 -9.02
CA VAL A 49 -12.47 1.82 -10.16
C VAL A 49 -13.24 1.96 -11.47
N ARG A 50 -14.48 1.47 -11.51
CA ARG A 50 -15.33 1.58 -12.70
C ARG A 50 -15.67 3.03 -13.07
N LEU A 51 -15.80 3.90 -12.06
CA LEU A 51 -16.03 5.33 -12.27
C LEU A 51 -14.80 6.00 -12.90
N PHE A 52 -13.59 5.71 -12.37
CA PHE A 52 -12.33 6.19 -12.92
C PHE A 52 -12.07 5.66 -14.34
N SER A 53 -12.39 4.38 -14.59
CA SER A 53 -12.24 3.78 -15.94
C SER A 53 -13.14 4.42 -17.00
N ARG A 54 -14.20 5.12 -16.59
CA ARG A 54 -15.05 5.90 -17.52
C ARG A 54 -14.44 7.26 -17.87
N GLN A 55 -13.63 7.80 -17.00
CA GLN A 55 -12.90 9.04 -17.24
C GLN A 55 -11.52 8.69 -17.79
N HIS A 56 -11.36 8.68 -19.11
CA HIS A 56 -10.12 8.35 -19.81
C HIS A 56 -8.90 9.24 -19.46
N SER A 57 -9.07 10.24 -18.62
CA SER A 57 -8.06 11.27 -18.34
C SER A 57 -7.11 10.93 -17.18
N LEU A 58 -7.52 10.11 -16.22
CA LEU A 58 -6.72 9.83 -15.02
C LEU A 58 -6.73 8.34 -14.69
N PRO A 59 -5.55 7.70 -14.60
CA PRO A 59 -5.45 6.34 -14.10
C PRO A 59 -5.79 6.31 -12.60
N GLY A 60 -6.69 5.42 -12.19
CA GLY A 60 -7.18 5.35 -10.82
C GLY A 60 -6.17 4.80 -9.81
N PHE A 61 -5.17 4.02 -10.25
CA PHE A 61 -4.17 3.33 -9.40
C PHE A 61 -4.75 2.82 -8.07
N THR A 62 -4.20 3.27 -6.94
CA THR A 62 -4.61 2.94 -5.58
C THR A 62 -5.65 3.90 -4.98
N ALA A 63 -6.03 4.97 -5.70
CA ALA A 63 -7.01 5.94 -5.19
C ALA A 63 -8.35 5.29 -4.77
N PRO A 64 -8.93 4.32 -5.53
CA PRO A 64 -10.15 3.64 -5.11
C PRO A 64 -10.01 2.91 -3.78
N PHE A 65 -8.86 2.27 -3.53
CA PHE A 65 -8.54 1.66 -2.26
C PHE A 65 -8.48 2.69 -1.13
N ILE A 66 -7.70 3.78 -1.31
CA ILE A 66 -7.51 4.82 -0.30
C ILE A 66 -8.86 5.43 0.13
N PHE A 67 -9.68 5.85 -0.83
CA PHE A 67 -11.00 6.40 -0.53
C PHE A 67 -11.90 5.41 0.18
N SER A 68 -11.89 4.13 -0.23
CA SER A 68 -12.70 3.10 0.40
C SER A 68 -12.27 2.83 1.84
N VAL A 69 -10.96 2.78 2.11
CA VAL A 69 -10.43 2.58 3.46
C VAL A 69 -10.69 3.80 4.35
N TRP A 70 -10.52 5.02 3.85
CA TRP A 70 -10.82 6.22 4.62
C TRP A 70 -12.30 6.27 5.06
N ILE A 71 -13.20 5.96 4.15
CA ILE A 71 -14.62 5.91 4.46
C ILE A 71 -14.92 4.78 5.47
N LEU A 72 -14.33 3.60 5.24
CA LEU A 72 -14.49 2.45 6.14
C LEU A 72 -14.01 2.78 7.56
N LEU A 73 -12.77 3.24 7.71
CA LEU A 73 -12.20 3.58 9.00
C LEU A 73 -12.93 4.77 9.64
N GLY A 74 -13.31 5.78 8.86
CA GLY A 74 -14.12 6.91 9.36
C GLY A 74 -15.46 6.45 9.91
N ILE A 75 -16.18 5.57 9.22
CA ILE A 75 -17.43 4.98 9.70
C ILE A 75 -17.19 4.15 10.96
N CYS A 76 -16.16 3.29 10.97
CA CYS A 76 -15.82 2.46 12.13
C CYS A 76 -15.48 3.30 13.36
N THR A 77 -14.71 4.38 13.20
CA THR A 77 -14.37 5.28 14.31
C THR A 77 -15.60 5.89 14.97
N TRP A 78 -16.64 6.17 14.18
CA TRP A 78 -17.87 6.80 14.69
C TRP A 78 -18.93 5.80 15.21
N ILE A 79 -19.05 4.63 14.58
CA ILE A 79 -20.14 3.68 14.85
C ILE A 79 -19.68 2.50 15.69
N THR A 80 -18.48 1.98 15.39
CA THR A 80 -17.95 0.74 16.01
C THR A 80 -16.46 0.86 16.32
N PRO A 81 -16.06 1.78 17.24
CA PRO A 81 -14.66 1.95 17.60
C PRO A 81 -14.03 0.67 18.16
N ASP A 82 -14.82 -0.19 18.79
CA ASP A 82 -14.37 -1.46 19.35
C ASP A 82 -13.83 -2.46 18.32
N LEU A 83 -14.16 -2.27 17.03
CA LEU A 83 -13.65 -3.08 15.94
C LEU A 83 -12.25 -2.66 15.49
N LEU A 84 -11.80 -1.47 15.86
CA LEU A 84 -10.49 -0.96 15.49
C LEU A 84 -9.43 -1.52 16.45
N LEU A 85 -8.33 -1.99 15.87
CA LEU A 85 -7.14 -2.31 16.66
C LEU A 85 -6.51 -0.99 17.12
N VAL A 86 -6.43 -0.79 18.43
CA VAL A 86 -5.67 0.32 19.00
C VAL A 86 -4.20 -0.04 18.79
N SER A 87 -3.53 0.68 17.91
CA SER A 87 -2.08 0.59 17.79
C SER A 87 -1.49 1.12 19.10
N GLU A 88 -1.05 0.23 19.97
CA GLU A 88 -0.17 0.64 21.08
C GLU A 88 1.11 1.16 20.42
N THR A 89 1.29 2.45 20.43
CA THR A 89 2.57 3.07 20.11
C THR A 89 3.55 2.61 21.20
N VAL A 90 4.28 1.55 20.93
CA VAL A 90 5.45 1.18 21.71
C VAL A 90 6.46 2.29 21.45
N SER A 91 6.44 3.28 22.33
CA SER A 91 7.38 4.38 22.36
C SER A 91 8.70 3.89 22.98
N ASP A 92 9.35 2.97 22.32
CA ASP A 92 10.78 2.81 22.49
C ASP A 92 11.43 4.02 21.81
N THR A 93 12.09 4.85 22.59
CA THR A 93 12.82 6.03 22.10
C THR A 93 13.96 5.56 21.20
N VAL A 94 13.64 5.30 19.93
CA VAL A 94 14.60 4.95 18.88
C VAL A 94 15.41 6.21 18.59
N ARG A 95 16.65 6.26 19.11
CA ARG A 95 17.55 7.40 18.96
C ARG A 95 18.37 7.37 17.67
N GLU A 96 18.42 6.22 16.99
CA GLU A 96 19.28 6.02 15.81
C GLU A 96 18.47 5.54 14.62
N VAL A 97 18.88 5.98 13.42
CA VAL A 97 18.28 5.54 12.16
C VAL A 97 18.88 4.20 11.77
N ASP A 98 18.06 3.16 11.66
CA ASP A 98 18.44 1.91 11.03
C ASP A 98 18.10 1.96 9.53
N TYR A 99 19.12 2.25 8.71
CA TYR A 99 18.96 2.37 7.25
C TYR A 99 18.47 1.11 6.59
N VAL A 100 18.88 -0.07 7.09
CA VAL A 100 18.46 -1.37 6.54
C VAL A 100 16.98 -1.60 6.84
N GLN A 101 16.58 -1.32 8.07
CA GLN A 101 15.19 -1.41 8.49
C GLN A 101 14.33 -0.42 7.69
N ALA A 102 14.69 0.85 7.64
CA ALA A 102 13.97 1.88 6.91
C ALA A 102 13.80 1.54 5.42
N PHE A 103 14.84 0.98 4.79
CA PHE A 103 14.81 0.55 3.40
C PHE A 103 13.86 -0.65 3.20
N CYS A 104 14.05 -1.72 3.96
CA CYS A 104 13.24 -2.94 3.81
C CYS A 104 11.78 -2.71 4.16
N LEU A 105 11.52 -1.96 5.24
CA LEU A 105 10.14 -1.63 5.62
C LEU A 105 9.50 -0.66 4.63
N GLY A 106 10.26 0.27 4.04
CA GLY A 106 9.73 1.15 2.99
C GLY A 106 9.18 0.37 1.78
N ILE A 107 9.75 -0.78 1.45
CA ILE A 107 9.23 -1.69 0.43
C ILE A 107 8.08 -2.53 0.98
N GLY A 108 8.21 -3.06 2.21
CA GLY A 108 7.21 -3.90 2.87
C GLY A 108 5.90 -3.15 3.17
N GLN A 109 5.96 -1.85 3.44
CA GLN A 109 4.80 -0.99 3.72
C GLN A 109 3.79 -0.92 2.57
N VAL A 110 4.17 -1.27 1.36
CA VAL A 110 3.22 -1.42 0.23
C VAL A 110 2.12 -2.43 0.56
N MET A 111 2.44 -3.43 1.39
CA MET A 111 1.51 -4.45 1.89
C MET A 111 1.20 -4.28 3.39
N PHE A 112 1.49 -3.12 3.97
CA PHE A 112 1.33 -2.86 5.42
C PHE A 112 2.07 -3.89 6.30
N GLN A 113 3.21 -4.37 5.83
CA GLN A 113 4.00 -5.37 6.55
C GLN A 113 5.21 -4.73 7.21
N GLU A 114 5.24 -4.78 8.54
CA GLU A 114 6.32 -4.26 9.38
C GLU A 114 7.42 -5.32 9.62
N ASN A 115 7.73 -6.12 8.61
CA ASN A 115 8.74 -7.16 8.71
C ASN A 115 9.82 -6.96 7.65
N LEU A 116 11.07 -6.89 8.10
CA LEU A 116 12.25 -6.72 7.25
C LEU A 116 12.36 -7.80 6.16
N LEU A 117 12.08 -9.05 6.51
CA LEU A 117 12.12 -10.17 5.56
C LEU A 117 11.09 -10.01 4.44
N THR A 118 9.90 -9.47 4.75
CA THR A 118 8.85 -9.24 3.75
C THR A 118 9.32 -8.24 2.70
N GLY A 119 9.99 -7.15 3.11
CA GLY A 119 10.55 -6.18 2.16
C GLY A 119 11.60 -6.80 1.23
N LEU A 120 12.48 -7.65 1.77
CA LEU A 120 13.49 -8.36 0.97
C LEU A 120 12.86 -9.35 -0.02
N PHE A 121 11.89 -10.16 0.42
CA PHE A 121 11.19 -11.09 -0.46
C PHE A 121 10.38 -10.37 -1.54
N PHE A 122 9.80 -9.22 -1.20
CA PHE A 122 9.07 -8.40 -2.16
C PHE A 122 10.01 -7.85 -3.24
N LEU A 123 11.18 -7.32 -2.83
CA LEU A 123 12.20 -6.85 -3.75
C LEU A 123 12.73 -7.99 -4.64
N ALA A 124 12.96 -9.18 -4.07
CA ALA A 124 13.36 -10.36 -4.82
C ALA A 124 12.29 -10.77 -5.84
N GLY A 125 11.01 -10.76 -5.45
CA GLY A 125 9.89 -11.06 -6.33
C GLY A 125 9.79 -10.11 -7.52
N ILE A 126 9.99 -8.80 -7.28
CA ILE A 126 10.08 -7.79 -8.35
C ILE A 126 11.27 -8.11 -9.26
N GLY A 127 12.41 -8.50 -8.68
CA GLY A 127 13.64 -8.83 -9.40
C GLY A 127 13.50 -10.00 -10.36
N VAL A 128 12.77 -11.03 -9.97
CA VAL A 128 12.46 -12.17 -10.84
C VAL A 128 11.61 -11.75 -12.04
N ASN A 129 10.70 -10.78 -11.83
CA ASN A 129 9.84 -10.29 -12.90
C ASN A 129 10.53 -9.25 -13.80
N SER A 130 11.24 -8.29 -13.20
CA SER A 130 11.89 -7.19 -13.91
C SER A 130 13.08 -6.62 -13.13
N TRP A 131 14.28 -6.83 -13.63
CA TRP A 131 15.50 -6.29 -13.04
C TRP A 131 15.52 -4.75 -13.02
N THR A 132 15.00 -4.14 -14.08
CA THR A 132 14.85 -2.69 -14.19
C THR A 132 13.86 -2.16 -13.13
N GLY A 133 12.74 -2.86 -12.92
CA GLY A 133 11.76 -2.53 -11.88
C GLY A 133 12.36 -2.58 -10.49
N THR A 134 13.19 -3.61 -10.21
CA THR A 134 13.91 -3.73 -8.92
C THR A 134 14.82 -2.53 -8.67
N PHE A 135 15.58 -2.13 -9.68
CA PHE A 135 16.48 -0.99 -9.57
C PHE A 135 15.73 0.31 -9.23
N TYR A 136 14.65 0.59 -9.95
CA TYR A 136 13.83 1.78 -9.69
C TYR A 136 13.10 1.69 -8.35
N THR A 137 12.61 0.53 -7.93
CA THR A 137 12.01 0.34 -6.60
C THR A 137 13.03 0.60 -5.50
N ALA A 138 14.23 0.06 -5.63
CA ALA A 138 15.30 0.28 -4.67
C ALA A 138 15.70 1.77 -4.59
N LEU A 139 15.87 2.44 -5.72
CA LEU A 139 16.13 3.89 -5.76
C LEU A 139 14.97 4.68 -5.16
N GLY A 140 13.73 4.35 -5.53
CA GLY A 140 12.53 5.01 -5.04
C GLY A 140 12.33 4.90 -3.54
N THR A 141 12.87 3.86 -2.91
CA THR A 141 12.86 3.70 -1.45
C THR A 141 14.05 4.39 -0.80
N LEU A 142 15.24 4.24 -1.38
CA LEU A 142 16.49 4.76 -0.80
C LEU A 142 16.55 6.30 -0.81
N LEU A 143 16.15 6.93 -1.93
CA LEU A 143 16.23 8.39 -2.07
C LEU A 143 15.41 9.15 -1.02
N PRO A 144 14.12 8.82 -0.75
CA PRO A 144 13.37 9.48 0.31
C PRO A 144 13.95 9.26 1.70
N VAL A 145 14.50 8.08 1.98
CA VAL A 145 15.17 7.80 3.25
C VAL A 145 16.39 8.70 3.43
N LEU A 146 17.25 8.80 2.42
CA LEU A 146 18.42 9.69 2.46
C LEU A 146 18.03 11.15 2.57
N PHE A 147 17.00 11.57 1.85
CA PHE A 147 16.48 12.94 1.90
C PHE A 147 15.91 13.26 3.29
N ALA A 148 15.17 12.34 3.90
CA ALA A 148 14.59 12.51 5.22
C ALA A 148 15.68 12.61 6.30
N VAL A 149 16.74 11.81 6.19
CA VAL A 149 17.91 11.92 7.09
C VAL A 149 18.60 13.28 6.93
N PHE A 150 18.78 13.74 5.69
CA PHE A 150 19.38 15.06 5.43
C PHE A 150 18.56 16.21 6.02
N TRP A 151 17.23 16.08 6.01
CA TRP A 151 16.31 17.10 6.58
C TRP A 151 16.09 16.98 8.09
N GLY A 152 16.67 15.96 8.73
CA GLY A 152 16.55 15.74 10.19
C GLY A 152 15.15 15.30 10.61
N ILE A 153 14.47 14.50 9.79
CA ILE A 153 13.17 13.92 10.12
C ILE A 153 13.35 12.87 11.22
N ASP A 154 12.33 12.72 12.05
CA ASP A 154 12.33 11.83 13.21
C ASP A 154 12.76 10.39 12.82
N PRO A 155 13.78 9.82 13.51
CA PRO A 155 14.24 8.45 13.28
C PRO A 155 13.14 7.38 13.37
N GLU A 156 12.14 7.59 14.20
CA GLU A 156 11.02 6.66 14.37
C GLU A 156 10.22 6.53 13.06
N MET A 157 9.87 7.65 12.42
CA MET A 157 9.18 7.64 11.13
C MET A 157 10.00 6.99 10.02
N LEU A 158 11.32 7.16 10.05
CA LEU A 158 12.24 6.55 9.11
C LEU A 158 12.30 5.04 9.29
N ASN A 159 12.47 4.58 10.53
CA ASN A 159 12.57 3.16 10.86
C ASN A 159 11.26 2.39 10.62
N MET A 160 10.11 3.07 10.65
CA MET A 160 8.82 2.53 10.22
C MET A 160 8.67 2.39 8.69
N GLY A 161 9.61 2.89 7.91
CA GLY A 161 9.58 2.83 6.43
C GLY A 161 8.58 3.78 5.76
N LEU A 162 7.96 4.69 6.51
CA LEU A 162 6.91 5.57 6.01
C LEU A 162 7.39 6.55 4.93
N MET A 163 8.68 6.91 4.95
CA MET A 163 9.26 7.83 3.96
C MET A 163 9.52 7.15 2.61
N GLY A 164 9.93 5.88 2.61
CA GLY A 164 10.21 5.12 1.38
C GLY A 164 8.95 4.63 0.65
N TYR A 165 7.84 4.52 1.35
CA TYR A 165 6.61 3.91 0.88
C TYR A 165 6.01 4.59 -0.36
N ASN A 166 5.85 5.90 -0.35
CA ASN A 166 5.13 6.62 -1.40
C ASN A 166 5.81 6.52 -2.78
N LEU A 167 7.13 6.58 -2.81
CA LEU A 167 7.87 6.55 -4.08
C LEU A 167 8.05 5.12 -4.61
N SER A 168 8.23 4.14 -3.73
CA SER A 168 8.29 2.73 -4.10
C SER A 168 6.96 2.23 -4.67
N LEU A 169 5.83 2.69 -4.13
CA LEU A 169 4.49 2.33 -4.60
C LEU A 169 4.26 2.72 -6.07
N ILE A 170 4.72 3.89 -6.49
CA ILE A 170 4.59 4.36 -7.88
C ILE A 170 5.30 3.39 -8.82
N HIS A 171 6.51 2.96 -8.50
CA HIS A 171 7.29 2.07 -9.35
C HIS A 171 6.79 0.62 -9.33
N ILE A 172 6.20 0.16 -8.23
CA ILE A 172 5.60 -1.18 -8.13
C ILE A 172 4.28 -1.25 -8.92
N SER A 173 3.51 -0.17 -8.95
CA SER A 173 2.21 -0.13 -9.63
C SER A 173 2.30 0.14 -11.14
N GLU A 174 3.43 0.62 -11.66
CA GLU A 174 3.60 0.98 -13.07
C GLU A 174 4.18 -0.08 -14.02
N PRO A 175 4.71 -1.26 -13.63
CA PRO A 175 5.35 -2.18 -14.57
C PRO A 175 4.43 -2.69 -15.68
N THR A 176 3.12 -2.49 -15.55
CA THR A 176 2.15 -2.91 -16.56
C THR A 176 2.09 -2.01 -17.79
N ARG A 177 2.64 -0.79 -17.75
CA ARG A 177 2.59 0.13 -18.89
C ARG A 177 3.68 -0.12 -19.94
N HIS A 178 4.83 -0.66 -19.54
CA HIS A 178 5.93 -0.96 -20.47
C HIS A 178 5.82 -2.33 -21.14
N ALA A 179 4.92 -3.19 -20.71
CA ALA A 179 4.66 -4.48 -21.34
C ALA A 179 3.62 -4.41 -22.49
N GLN A 180 3.15 -3.21 -22.83
CA GLN A 180 2.11 -2.99 -23.87
C GLN A 180 2.64 -2.24 -25.10
N ILE A 181 3.96 -2.18 -25.35
CA ILE A 181 4.53 -1.68 -26.60
C ILE A 181 5.07 -2.84 -27.41
#